data_cc304aa314353d51b2d88ef3169868da
#
_entry.id   cc304aa314353d51b2d88ef3169868da
#
_cell.length_a   1.000
_cell.length_b   1.000
_cell.length_c   1.000
_cell.angle_alpha   90.00
_cell.angle_beta   90.00
_cell.angle_gamma   90.00
#
_symmetry.space_group_name_H-M   'P 1'
#
loop_
_entity.id
_entity.type
_entity.pdbx_description
1 polymer ?
#
loop_
_entity_poly.entity_id
_entity_poly.type
_entity_poly.pdbx_seq_one_letter_code
_entity_poly.pdbx_strand_id
1 'polypeptide(L)'
;AYLARIEQAKSNTVHRSQLACGNLAHGFAACQPEDKASLKSMLRNNIAIITSYNDMLSAHQPYEVYPDIIRKALHSVNAVGQVAGGVPAMCDGVTQGQDGMELSLLSREVIAMSAAVGLSHNMFDGALYLGVCDKIVPGLGMAALAFGHLPAIFVPSGPMASGLPNKEKVRIRQLYAEGKADRQALLEAEAASYHAPGTCTFYGTANTNQMVVEFMG
;
A
#
# COMPACT_ATOMS: atom_id res chain seq x y z
N ALA A 1 -26.94 9.53 -5.09
CA ALA A 1 -25.79 10.44 -5.28
C ALA A 1 -24.49 9.70 -5.61
N TYR A 2 -23.95 8.82 -4.73
CA TYR A 2 -22.65 8.15 -4.94
C TYR A 2 -22.62 7.28 -6.21
N LEU A 3 -23.53 6.30 -6.33
CA LEU A 3 -23.58 5.40 -7.50
C LEU A 3 -23.77 6.17 -8.82
N ALA A 4 -24.57 7.24 -8.82
CA ALA A 4 -24.74 8.07 -10.01
C ALA A 4 -23.43 8.76 -10.42
N ARG A 5 -22.63 9.24 -9.47
CA ARG A 5 -21.31 9.81 -9.73
C ARG A 5 -20.34 8.77 -10.30
N ILE A 6 -20.32 7.58 -9.73
CA ILE A 6 -19.47 6.49 -10.22
C ILE A 6 -19.87 6.08 -11.65
N GLU A 7 -21.15 5.93 -11.91
CA GLU A 7 -21.66 5.58 -13.25
C GLU A 7 -21.30 6.66 -14.29
N GLN A 8 -21.42 7.93 -13.91
CA GLN A 8 -21.06 9.06 -14.77
C GLN A 8 -19.55 9.14 -15.08
N ALA A 9 -18.70 8.63 -14.17
CA ALA A 9 -17.25 8.63 -14.33
C ALA A 9 -16.73 7.45 -15.13
N LYS A 10 -17.55 6.41 -15.40
CA LYS A 10 -17.15 5.25 -16.22
C LYS A 10 -16.83 5.67 -17.65
N SER A 11 -15.90 4.97 -18.26
CA SER A 11 -15.54 5.12 -19.66
C SER A 11 -15.63 3.78 -20.38
N ASN A 12 -16.12 3.79 -21.61
CA ASN A 12 -16.14 2.62 -22.49
C ASN A 12 -14.83 2.45 -23.26
N THR A 13 -13.90 3.37 -23.10
CA THR A 13 -12.56 3.38 -23.69
C THR A 13 -11.53 3.61 -22.57
N VAL A 14 -10.25 3.49 -22.89
CA VAL A 14 -9.20 3.84 -21.92
C VAL A 14 -9.38 5.28 -21.45
N HIS A 15 -9.33 5.50 -20.14
CA HIS A 15 -9.63 6.83 -19.53
C HIS A 15 -8.77 7.94 -20.11
N ARG A 16 -7.49 7.68 -20.35
CA ARG A 16 -6.56 8.64 -20.91
C ARG A 16 -6.89 9.12 -22.34
N SER A 17 -7.78 8.42 -23.06
CA SER A 17 -8.21 8.86 -24.41
C SER A 17 -8.93 10.21 -24.41
N GLN A 18 -9.42 10.64 -23.24
CA GLN A 18 -10.08 11.93 -23.06
C GLN A 18 -9.08 13.08 -22.84
N LEU A 19 -7.81 12.78 -22.64
CA LEU A 19 -6.77 13.77 -22.37
C LEU A 19 -6.27 14.43 -23.67
N ALA A 20 -5.93 15.71 -23.59
CA ALA A 20 -5.29 16.41 -24.70
C ALA A 20 -3.88 15.85 -24.98
N CYS A 21 -3.40 16.02 -26.22
CA CYS A 21 -2.09 15.50 -26.64
C CYS A 21 -0.93 15.97 -25.75
N GLY A 22 -0.96 17.20 -25.27
CA GLY A 22 0.04 17.71 -24.33
C GLY A 22 0.02 16.98 -22.99
N ASN A 23 -1.17 16.73 -22.44
CA ASN A 23 -1.32 15.95 -21.20
C ASN A 23 -0.78 14.51 -21.37
N LEU A 24 -1.15 13.87 -22.47
CA LEU A 24 -0.65 12.53 -22.81
C LEU A 24 0.87 12.50 -22.93
N ALA A 25 1.46 13.46 -23.62
CA ALA A 25 2.91 13.55 -23.78
C ALA A 25 3.63 13.61 -22.42
N HIS A 26 3.11 14.39 -21.47
CA HIS A 26 3.61 14.41 -20.10
C HIS A 26 3.36 13.07 -19.38
N GLY A 27 2.19 12.47 -19.54
CA GLY A 27 1.80 11.23 -18.87
C GLY A 27 2.66 10.02 -19.21
N PHE A 28 3.26 9.95 -20.38
CA PHE A 28 4.17 8.86 -20.75
C PHE A 28 5.61 9.29 -21.05
N ALA A 29 5.98 10.53 -20.73
CA ALA A 29 7.34 11.01 -20.99
C ALA A 29 8.41 10.14 -20.30
N ALA A 30 8.15 9.72 -19.07
CA ALA A 30 9.05 8.92 -18.25
C ALA A 30 8.97 7.40 -18.51
N CYS A 31 8.02 6.93 -19.33
CA CYS A 31 7.87 5.51 -19.62
C CYS A 31 9.04 4.96 -20.44
N GLN A 32 9.33 3.68 -20.23
CA GLN A 32 10.20 2.95 -21.14
C GLN A 32 9.61 2.92 -22.57
N PRO A 33 10.44 2.77 -23.63
CA PRO A 33 9.97 2.88 -25.02
C PRO A 33 8.78 1.98 -25.36
N GLU A 34 8.78 0.73 -24.87
CA GLU A 34 7.71 -0.25 -25.10
C GLU A 34 6.40 0.16 -24.45
N ASP A 35 6.46 0.59 -23.19
CA ASP A 35 5.29 1.09 -22.47
C ASP A 35 4.73 2.36 -23.10
N LYS A 36 5.62 3.26 -23.51
CA LYS A 36 5.24 4.48 -24.22
C LYS A 36 4.50 4.16 -25.52
N ALA A 37 4.99 3.23 -26.32
CA ALA A 37 4.32 2.79 -27.55
C ALA A 37 2.96 2.17 -27.24
N SER A 38 2.89 1.31 -26.21
CA SER A 38 1.66 0.67 -25.75
C SER A 38 0.61 1.71 -25.30
N LEU A 39 1.00 2.70 -24.50
CA LEU A 39 0.08 3.74 -24.01
C LEU A 39 -0.39 4.68 -25.13
N LYS A 40 0.48 5.01 -26.08
CA LYS A 40 0.13 5.82 -27.26
C LYS A 40 -0.87 5.14 -28.18
N SER A 41 -0.91 3.81 -28.22
CA SER A 41 -1.86 3.05 -29.06
C SER A 41 -3.31 3.23 -28.64
N MET A 42 -3.60 3.67 -27.42
CA MET A 42 -4.92 3.74 -26.80
C MET A 42 -5.68 2.40 -26.77
N LEU A 43 -4.99 1.28 -27.00
CA LEU A 43 -5.60 -0.06 -27.04
C LEU A 43 -5.34 -0.87 -25.78
N ARG A 44 -4.37 -0.45 -24.96
CA ARG A 44 -3.95 -1.21 -23.78
C ARG A 44 -4.31 -0.46 -22.50
N ASN A 45 -4.76 -1.20 -21.51
CA ASN A 45 -5.03 -0.64 -20.20
C ASN A 45 -3.75 -0.18 -19.50
N ASN A 46 -3.87 0.89 -18.74
CA ASN A 46 -2.83 1.41 -17.85
C ASN A 46 -3.29 1.27 -16.40
N ILE A 47 -2.56 0.52 -15.60
CA ILE A 47 -2.92 0.21 -14.22
C ILE A 47 -2.07 1.05 -13.27
N ALA A 48 -2.74 1.79 -12.41
CA ALA A 48 -2.07 2.54 -11.34
C ALA A 48 -1.53 1.58 -10.28
N ILE A 49 -0.29 1.75 -9.87
CA ILE A 49 0.29 1.12 -8.69
C ILE A 49 0.41 2.20 -7.62
N ILE A 50 -0.42 2.11 -6.59
CA ILE A 50 -0.34 2.95 -5.40
C ILE A 50 0.36 2.14 -4.32
N THR A 51 1.52 2.59 -3.87
CA THR A 51 2.34 1.81 -2.94
C THR A 51 2.58 2.55 -1.63
N SER A 52 2.53 1.81 -0.53
CA SER A 52 2.93 2.27 0.81
C SER A 52 4.36 1.82 1.18
N TYR A 53 5.20 1.54 0.21
CA TYR A 53 6.60 1.14 0.45
C TYR A 53 7.30 2.07 1.44
N ASN A 54 8.04 1.48 2.34
CA ASN A 54 8.80 2.18 3.37
C ASN A 54 9.90 1.26 3.91
N ASP A 55 11.14 1.72 3.94
CA ASP A 55 12.30 0.95 4.46
C ASP A 55 12.25 0.73 5.97
N MET A 56 11.67 1.67 6.70
CA MET A 56 11.66 1.67 8.16
C MET A 56 10.62 0.71 8.73
N LEU A 57 9.50 0.51 8.03
CA LEU A 57 8.37 -0.24 8.54
C LEU A 57 8.34 -1.65 7.96
N SER A 58 8.53 -2.65 8.81
CA SER A 58 8.63 -4.06 8.42
C SER A 58 7.46 -4.54 7.55
N ALA A 59 6.24 -4.09 7.84
CA ALA A 59 5.05 -4.47 7.09
C ALA A 59 5.04 -3.92 5.65
N HIS A 60 5.76 -2.85 5.38
CA HIS A 60 5.74 -2.12 4.11
C HIS A 60 7.01 -2.33 3.26
N GLN A 61 8.10 -2.77 3.89
CA GLN A 61 9.35 -3.02 3.21
C GLN A 61 9.23 -4.03 2.04
N PRO A 62 8.44 -5.12 2.12
CA PRO A 62 8.32 -6.04 0.99
C PRO A 62 7.82 -5.41 -0.31
N TYR A 63 7.16 -4.27 -0.25
CA TYR A 63 6.66 -3.57 -1.44
C TYR A 63 7.75 -2.97 -2.33
N GLU A 64 9.01 -2.97 -1.89
CA GLU A 64 10.15 -2.51 -2.70
C GLU A 64 10.16 -3.16 -4.10
N VAL A 65 10.00 -4.46 -4.13
CA VAL A 65 10.11 -5.27 -5.36
C VAL A 65 8.79 -5.50 -6.10
N TYR A 66 7.66 -5.22 -5.46
CA TYR A 66 6.33 -5.51 -6.02
C TYR A 66 6.03 -4.76 -7.33
N PRO A 67 6.38 -3.47 -7.50
CA PRO A 67 6.12 -2.78 -8.76
C PRO A 67 6.72 -3.48 -9.97
N ASP A 68 7.92 -4.05 -9.86
CA ASP A 68 8.58 -4.74 -10.97
C ASP A 68 7.92 -6.11 -11.26
N ILE A 69 7.49 -6.82 -10.23
CA ILE A 69 6.74 -8.06 -10.38
C ILE A 69 5.40 -7.79 -11.06
N ILE A 70 4.70 -6.75 -10.62
CA ILE A 70 3.40 -6.33 -11.17
C ILE A 70 3.54 -5.91 -12.63
N ARG A 71 4.54 -5.11 -12.99
CA ARG A 71 4.77 -4.71 -14.40
C ARG A 71 4.97 -5.92 -15.29
N LYS A 72 5.78 -6.91 -14.86
CA LYS A 72 5.98 -8.16 -15.62
C LYS A 72 4.67 -8.93 -15.80
N ALA A 73 3.85 -9.03 -14.76
CA ALA A 73 2.54 -9.68 -14.84
C ALA A 73 1.59 -8.92 -15.77
N LEU A 74 1.53 -7.61 -15.70
CA LEU A 74 0.69 -6.78 -16.56
C LEU A 74 1.13 -6.88 -18.04
N HIS A 75 2.42 -6.89 -18.32
CA HIS A 75 2.92 -7.10 -19.68
C HIS A 75 2.49 -8.45 -20.27
N SER A 76 2.42 -9.51 -19.46
CA SER A 76 1.96 -10.83 -19.93
C SER A 76 0.50 -10.86 -20.36
N VAL A 77 -0.31 -9.90 -19.89
CA VAL A 77 -1.72 -9.72 -20.27
C VAL A 77 -1.94 -8.46 -21.14
N ASN A 78 -0.89 -7.97 -21.76
CA ASN A 78 -0.94 -6.80 -22.65
C ASN A 78 -1.45 -5.52 -21.98
N ALA A 79 -1.14 -5.30 -20.71
CA ALA A 79 -1.40 -4.07 -19.97
C ALA A 79 -0.08 -3.40 -19.56
N VAL A 80 -0.16 -2.13 -19.17
CA VAL A 80 0.97 -1.35 -18.65
C VAL A 80 0.70 -1.03 -17.18
N GLY A 81 1.75 -0.94 -16.37
CA GLY A 81 1.67 -0.54 -14.98
C GLY A 81 2.61 0.63 -14.67
N GLN A 82 2.05 1.71 -14.13
CA GLN A 82 2.83 2.84 -13.65
C GLN A 82 2.65 3.01 -12.14
N VAL A 83 3.74 3.24 -11.41
CA VAL A 83 3.65 3.74 -10.05
C VAL A 83 3.07 5.15 -10.12
N ALA A 84 1.82 5.29 -9.74
CA ALA A 84 1.08 6.55 -9.79
C ALA A 84 1.39 7.44 -8.59
N GLY A 85 1.84 6.84 -7.49
CA GLY A 85 2.26 7.56 -6.30
C GLY A 85 2.60 6.64 -5.14
N GLY A 86 3.38 7.17 -4.20
CA GLY A 86 3.58 6.61 -2.89
C GLY A 86 2.63 7.24 -1.88
N VAL A 87 2.17 6.46 -0.92
CA VAL A 87 1.42 6.95 0.23
C VAL A 87 2.26 6.79 1.48
N PRO A 88 2.18 7.73 2.45
CA PRO A 88 2.87 7.55 3.71
C PRO A 88 2.31 6.33 4.45
N ALA A 89 3.14 5.74 5.31
CA ALA A 89 2.70 4.69 6.22
C ALA A 89 3.13 5.05 7.63
N MET A 90 2.30 4.72 8.61
CA MET A 90 2.62 4.87 10.03
C MET A 90 2.47 3.53 10.72
N CYS A 91 3.44 3.19 11.56
CA CYS A 91 3.39 2.01 12.39
C CYS A 91 3.31 2.42 13.87
N ASP A 92 2.21 2.09 14.51
CA ASP A 92 2.00 2.39 15.93
C ASP A 92 3.03 1.69 16.82
N GLY A 93 3.57 0.56 16.38
CA GLY A 93 4.66 -0.11 17.08
C GLY A 93 5.94 0.74 17.19
N VAL A 94 6.19 1.61 16.22
CA VAL A 94 7.34 2.55 16.25
C VAL A 94 6.99 3.83 17.02
N THR A 95 5.77 4.35 16.84
CA THR A 95 5.37 5.67 17.38
C THR A 95 4.74 5.60 18.77
N GLN A 96 4.41 4.40 19.27
CA GLN A 96 3.77 4.25 20.58
C GLN A 96 4.59 4.91 21.71
N GLY A 97 3.92 5.76 22.49
CA GLY A 97 4.55 6.50 23.56
C GLY A 97 5.39 7.71 23.12
N GLN A 98 5.31 8.08 21.82
CA GLN A 98 5.94 9.29 21.26
C GLN A 98 4.87 10.25 20.74
N ASP A 99 5.20 11.53 20.64
CA ASP A 99 4.29 12.58 20.16
C ASP A 99 3.76 12.29 18.74
N GLY A 100 4.55 11.63 17.91
CA GLY A 100 4.14 11.23 16.57
C GLY A 100 2.91 10.32 16.53
N MET A 101 2.55 9.67 17.63
CA MET A 101 1.34 8.86 17.73
C MET A 101 0.05 9.66 17.50
N GLU A 102 0.06 10.95 17.79
CA GLU A 102 -1.08 11.85 17.54
C GLU A 102 -1.47 11.95 16.06
N LEU A 103 -0.55 11.64 15.15
CA LEU A 103 -0.80 11.61 13.72
C LEU A 103 -1.41 10.28 13.25
N SER A 104 -1.51 9.26 14.11
CA SER A 104 -1.87 7.91 13.73
C SER A 104 -3.22 7.85 12.99
N LEU A 105 -4.28 8.38 13.57
CA LEU A 105 -5.61 8.36 12.94
C LEU A 105 -5.70 9.31 11.73
N LEU A 106 -5.08 10.48 11.83
CA LEU A 106 -5.04 11.46 10.73
C LEU A 106 -4.35 10.90 9.48
N SER A 107 -3.43 9.97 9.64
CA SER A 107 -2.70 9.39 8.51
C SER A 107 -3.63 8.70 7.49
N ARG A 108 -4.82 8.24 7.87
CA ARG A 108 -5.82 7.66 6.96
C ARG A 108 -6.25 8.65 5.89
N GLU A 109 -6.58 9.89 6.29
CA GLU A 109 -6.98 10.96 5.39
C GLU A 109 -5.84 11.38 4.47
N VAL A 110 -4.62 11.47 5.02
CA VAL A 110 -3.43 11.79 4.23
C VAL A 110 -3.16 10.71 3.18
N ILE A 111 -3.27 9.43 3.55
CA ILE A 111 -3.14 8.29 2.63
C ILE A 111 -4.19 8.35 1.53
N ALA A 112 -5.46 8.58 1.89
CA ALA A 112 -6.55 8.70 0.94
C ALA A 112 -6.34 9.85 -0.05
N MET A 113 -5.93 11.02 0.45
CA MET A 113 -5.63 12.19 -0.38
C MET A 113 -4.43 11.95 -1.29
N SER A 114 -3.36 11.32 -0.78
CA SER A 114 -2.17 11.01 -1.58
C SER A 114 -2.51 10.08 -2.76
N ALA A 115 -3.28 9.02 -2.49
CA ALA A 115 -3.76 8.12 -3.54
C ALA A 115 -4.68 8.85 -4.55
N ALA A 116 -5.58 9.68 -4.06
CA ALA A 116 -6.49 10.48 -4.91
C ALA A 116 -5.72 11.43 -5.82
N VAL A 117 -4.66 12.08 -5.35
CA VAL A 117 -3.79 12.93 -6.18
C VAL A 117 -3.22 12.13 -7.34
N GLY A 118 -2.67 10.94 -7.08
CA GLY A 118 -2.14 10.06 -8.13
C GLY A 118 -3.21 9.68 -9.17
N LEU A 119 -4.36 9.22 -8.71
CA LEU A 119 -5.44 8.75 -9.58
C LEU A 119 -6.13 9.87 -10.37
N SER A 120 -6.14 11.10 -9.83
CA SER A 120 -6.78 12.27 -10.48
C SER A 120 -6.13 12.69 -11.81
N HIS A 121 -4.99 12.12 -12.16
CA HIS A 121 -4.35 12.37 -13.46
C HIS A 121 -5.10 11.74 -14.65
N ASN A 122 -6.14 10.95 -14.42
CA ASN A 122 -6.96 10.30 -15.45
C ASN A 122 -6.18 9.46 -16.48
N MET A 123 -5.01 8.97 -16.08
CA MET A 123 -4.15 8.13 -16.91
C MET A 123 -4.48 6.63 -16.80
N PHE A 124 -5.33 6.25 -15.85
CA PHE A 124 -5.45 4.87 -15.39
C PHE A 124 -6.84 4.28 -15.65
N ASP A 125 -6.84 2.99 -15.95
CA ASP A 125 -8.03 2.18 -16.23
C ASP A 125 -8.37 1.20 -15.09
N GLY A 126 -7.53 1.16 -14.06
CA GLY A 126 -7.68 0.39 -12.83
C GLY A 126 -6.55 0.72 -11.86
N ALA A 127 -6.64 0.24 -10.63
CA ALA A 127 -5.65 0.51 -9.59
C ALA A 127 -5.33 -0.71 -8.73
N LEU A 128 -4.05 -0.91 -8.45
CA LEU A 128 -3.52 -1.85 -7.46
C LEU A 128 -3.06 -1.06 -6.24
N TYR A 129 -3.62 -1.39 -5.09
CA TYR A 129 -3.34 -0.74 -3.82
C TYR A 129 -2.44 -1.63 -2.96
N LEU A 130 -1.16 -1.30 -2.90
CA LEU A 130 -0.15 -2.01 -2.12
C LEU A 130 -0.12 -1.43 -0.71
N GLY A 131 -0.85 -2.03 0.19
CA GLY A 131 -0.97 -1.55 1.56
C GLY A 131 -1.45 -2.63 2.52
N VAL A 132 -0.97 -2.52 3.74
CA VAL A 132 -1.36 -3.35 4.89
C VAL A 132 -1.52 -2.46 6.10
N CYS A 133 -1.91 -3.00 7.22
CA CYS A 133 -2.08 -2.32 8.48
C CYS A 133 -3.37 -1.48 8.62
N ASP A 134 -3.60 -1.06 9.84
CA ASP A 134 -4.89 -0.53 10.32
C ASP A 134 -5.18 0.93 9.93
N LYS A 135 -4.19 1.65 9.40
CA LYS A 135 -4.39 2.99 8.83
C LYS A 135 -4.34 2.97 7.30
N ILE A 136 -3.42 2.19 6.77
CA ILE A 136 -3.11 2.20 5.33
C ILE A 136 -4.26 1.58 4.55
N VAL A 137 -4.75 0.41 4.94
CA VAL A 137 -5.87 -0.27 4.25
C VAL A 137 -7.13 0.60 4.25
N PRO A 138 -7.62 1.15 5.38
CA PRO A 138 -8.76 2.06 5.36
C PRO A 138 -8.52 3.33 4.53
N GLY A 139 -7.33 3.92 4.62
CA GLY A 139 -6.98 5.11 3.82
C GLY A 139 -7.03 4.83 2.32
N LEU A 140 -6.43 3.73 1.88
CA LEU A 140 -6.51 3.28 0.49
C LEU A 140 -7.94 2.89 0.10
N GLY A 141 -8.72 2.30 1.00
CA GLY A 141 -10.15 2.01 0.80
C GLY A 141 -10.98 3.25 0.55
N MET A 142 -10.73 4.34 1.30
CA MET A 142 -11.39 5.64 1.04
C MET A 142 -11.07 6.17 -0.36
N ALA A 143 -9.82 6.06 -0.81
CA ALA A 143 -9.44 6.43 -2.16
C ALA A 143 -10.11 5.54 -3.22
N ALA A 144 -10.11 4.21 -3.02
CA ALA A 144 -10.77 3.28 -3.92
C ALA A 144 -12.27 3.58 -4.06
N LEU A 145 -12.95 3.89 -2.97
CA LEU A 145 -14.35 4.31 -2.99
C LEU A 145 -14.54 5.65 -3.70
N ALA A 146 -13.63 6.62 -3.52
CA ALA A 146 -13.71 7.90 -4.21
C ALA A 146 -13.56 7.74 -5.74
N PHE A 147 -12.77 6.77 -6.18
CA PHE A 147 -12.54 6.40 -7.58
C PHE A 147 -13.23 5.07 -7.96
N GLY A 148 -14.38 4.80 -7.40
CA GLY A 148 -15.11 3.54 -7.55
C GLY A 148 -15.51 3.16 -9.00
N HIS A 149 -15.24 4.01 -9.98
CA HIS A 149 -15.36 3.72 -11.40
C HIS A 149 -14.15 2.94 -11.95
N LEU A 150 -13.01 2.94 -11.22
CA LEU A 150 -11.83 2.17 -11.55
C LEU A 150 -11.87 0.81 -10.84
N PRO A 151 -11.69 -0.31 -11.53
CA PRO A 151 -11.44 -1.60 -10.88
C PRO A 151 -10.27 -1.50 -9.89
N ALA A 152 -10.42 -2.08 -8.72
CA ALA A 152 -9.47 -1.98 -7.61
C ALA A 152 -9.10 -3.36 -7.09
N ILE A 153 -7.81 -3.58 -6.85
CA ILE A 153 -7.31 -4.76 -6.17
C ILE A 153 -6.37 -4.30 -5.05
N PHE A 154 -6.57 -4.84 -3.85
CA PHE A 154 -5.67 -4.64 -2.72
C PHE A 154 -4.66 -5.77 -2.66
N VAL A 155 -3.38 -5.43 -2.53
CA VAL A 155 -2.27 -6.37 -2.56
C VAL A 155 -1.53 -6.31 -1.22
N PRO A 156 -1.72 -7.30 -0.33
CA PRO A 156 -1.02 -7.34 0.95
C PRO A 156 0.45 -7.75 0.79
N SER A 157 1.30 -7.29 1.72
CA SER A 157 2.73 -7.65 1.73
C SER A 157 3.03 -9.03 2.32
N GLY A 158 2.06 -9.62 2.99
CA GLY A 158 2.21 -10.89 3.69
C GLY A 158 2.73 -10.76 5.13
N PRO A 159 2.60 -11.84 5.92
CA PRO A 159 3.03 -11.85 7.32
C PRO A 159 4.54 -12.00 7.46
N MET A 160 5.08 -11.45 8.54
CA MET A 160 6.42 -11.75 9.01
C MET A 160 6.50 -13.21 9.47
N ALA A 161 7.63 -13.87 9.24
CA ALA A 161 7.88 -15.19 9.81
C ALA A 161 7.85 -15.14 11.35
N SER A 162 7.44 -16.24 11.99
CA SER A 162 7.41 -16.33 13.46
C SER A 162 8.81 -16.20 14.05
N GLY A 163 8.95 -15.32 15.02
CA GLY A 163 10.17 -15.08 15.79
C GLY A 163 10.11 -15.69 17.19
N LEU A 164 10.70 -14.99 18.17
CA LEU A 164 10.72 -15.42 19.55
C LEU A 164 9.28 -15.65 20.07
N PRO A 165 9.01 -16.81 20.70
CA PRO A 165 7.67 -17.10 21.24
C PRO A 165 7.20 -16.05 22.26
N ASN A 166 5.92 -15.69 22.22
CA ASN A 166 5.35 -14.69 23.13
C ASN A 166 5.61 -14.98 24.62
N LYS A 167 5.58 -16.25 25.01
CA LYS A 167 5.86 -16.65 26.39
C LYS A 167 7.27 -16.23 26.85
N GLU A 168 8.25 -16.39 25.96
CA GLU A 168 9.64 -16.02 26.26
C GLU A 168 9.81 -14.49 26.28
N LYS A 169 9.20 -13.80 25.34
CA LYS A 169 9.19 -12.33 25.34
C LYS A 169 8.57 -11.75 26.62
N VAL A 170 7.43 -12.28 27.05
CA VAL A 170 6.78 -11.85 28.30
C VAL A 170 7.71 -12.12 29.50
N ARG A 171 8.37 -13.28 29.55
CA ARG A 171 9.32 -13.61 30.61
C ARG A 171 10.46 -12.57 30.69
N ILE A 172 11.07 -12.20 29.57
CA ILE A 172 12.16 -11.21 29.54
C ILE A 172 11.65 -9.83 30.00
N ARG A 173 10.45 -9.41 29.55
CA ARG A 173 9.82 -8.16 30.01
C ARG A 173 9.60 -8.13 31.52
N GLN A 174 9.16 -9.24 32.12
CA GLN A 174 9.00 -9.37 33.57
C GLN A 174 10.35 -9.25 34.29
N LEU A 175 11.38 -9.95 33.81
CA LEU A 175 12.73 -9.85 34.38
C LEU A 175 13.29 -8.44 34.30
N TYR A 176 13.04 -7.72 33.21
CA TYR A 176 13.42 -6.33 33.09
C TYR A 176 12.69 -5.43 34.10
N ALA A 177 11.37 -5.60 34.23
CA ALA A 177 10.58 -4.86 35.20
C ALA A 177 11.01 -5.12 36.66
N GLU A 178 11.50 -6.33 36.97
CA GLU A 178 12.04 -6.72 38.27
C GLU A 178 13.51 -6.29 38.49
N GLY A 179 14.14 -5.64 37.50
CA GLY A 179 15.54 -5.26 37.56
C GLY A 179 16.55 -6.42 37.46
N LYS A 180 16.07 -7.59 37.00
CA LYS A 180 16.88 -8.81 36.83
C LYS A 180 17.42 -9.00 35.39
N ALA A 181 16.99 -8.22 34.46
CA ALA A 181 17.52 -8.13 33.11
C ALA A 181 17.80 -6.66 32.77
N ASP A 182 18.79 -6.42 31.92
CA ASP A 182 19.12 -5.08 31.48
C ASP A 182 18.36 -4.68 30.20
N ARG A 183 18.53 -3.44 29.76
CA ARG A 183 17.91 -2.90 28.56
C ARG A 183 18.37 -3.64 27.30
N GLN A 184 19.60 -4.11 27.26
CA GLN A 184 20.15 -4.82 26.10
C GLN A 184 19.45 -6.17 25.92
N ALA A 185 19.28 -6.94 26.98
CA ALA A 185 18.55 -8.21 26.95
C ALA A 185 17.09 -8.03 26.52
N LEU A 186 16.44 -6.94 26.97
CA LEU A 186 15.10 -6.61 26.53
C LEU A 186 15.07 -6.27 25.03
N LEU A 187 15.99 -5.43 24.55
CA LEU A 187 16.05 -5.06 23.13
C LEU A 187 16.29 -6.29 22.24
N GLU A 188 17.17 -7.19 22.64
CA GLU A 188 17.45 -8.43 21.90
C GLU A 188 16.22 -9.33 21.81
N ALA A 189 15.45 -9.48 22.88
CA ALA A 189 14.22 -10.26 22.90
C ALA A 189 13.12 -9.63 22.01
N GLU A 190 12.96 -8.31 22.04
CA GLU A 190 12.04 -7.58 21.17
C GLU A 190 12.48 -7.69 19.70
N ALA A 191 13.76 -7.49 19.39
CA ALA A 191 14.30 -7.63 18.05
C ALA A 191 14.15 -9.07 17.50
N ALA A 192 14.32 -10.08 18.34
CA ALA A 192 14.09 -11.48 17.97
C ALA A 192 12.60 -11.80 17.74
N SER A 193 11.69 -10.97 18.25
CA SER A 193 10.24 -11.10 18.02
C SER A 193 9.78 -10.42 16.73
N TYR A 194 10.43 -9.31 16.36
CA TYR A 194 10.16 -8.50 15.16
C TYR A 194 11.43 -8.42 14.31
N HIS A 195 11.75 -9.53 13.63
CA HIS A 195 13.09 -9.79 13.11
C HIS A 195 13.21 -9.81 11.59
N ALA A 196 12.10 -9.60 10.85
CA ALA A 196 12.06 -9.74 9.39
C ALA A 196 11.04 -8.79 8.74
N PRO A 197 11.12 -8.59 7.42
CA PRO A 197 10.05 -7.94 6.67
C PRO A 197 8.72 -8.71 6.75
N GLY A 198 7.61 -7.98 6.63
CA GLY A 198 6.25 -8.52 6.70
C GLY A 198 5.44 -7.91 7.85
N THR A 199 4.12 -8.15 7.87
CA THR A 199 3.27 -7.71 8.97
C THR A 199 3.69 -8.39 10.27
N CYS A 200 3.65 -7.62 11.37
CA CYS A 200 4.07 -8.15 12.66
C CYS A 200 3.29 -9.42 13.06
N THR A 201 3.97 -10.31 13.76
CA THR A 201 3.41 -11.61 14.20
C THR A 201 2.36 -11.47 15.30
N PHE A 202 2.22 -10.29 15.89
CA PHE A 202 1.14 -9.98 16.80
C PHE A 202 -0.16 -9.86 16.02
N TYR A 203 -1.04 -10.85 16.14
CA TYR A 203 -2.32 -10.86 15.43
C TYR A 203 -3.24 -9.77 15.99
N GLY A 204 -3.49 -8.76 15.20
CA GLY A 204 -4.31 -7.60 15.57
C GLY A 204 -4.94 -6.96 14.34
N THR A 205 -5.27 -5.68 14.42
CA THR A 205 -6.00 -4.93 13.38
C THR A 205 -5.30 -4.97 12.02
N ALA A 206 -3.97 -5.02 11.99
CA ALA A 206 -3.20 -5.13 10.75
C ALA A 206 -3.57 -6.39 9.96
N ASN A 207 -3.62 -7.54 10.62
CA ASN A 207 -3.96 -8.82 10.00
C ASN A 207 -5.46 -8.91 9.70
N THR A 208 -6.31 -8.37 10.57
CA THR A 208 -7.76 -8.34 10.36
C THR A 208 -8.13 -7.57 9.10
N ASN A 209 -7.51 -6.42 8.85
CA ASN A 209 -7.77 -5.65 7.64
C ASN A 209 -7.37 -6.41 6.37
N GLN A 210 -6.26 -7.16 6.38
CA GLN A 210 -5.89 -8.03 5.27
C GLN A 210 -6.97 -9.10 5.01
N MET A 211 -7.45 -9.75 6.05
CA MET A 211 -8.52 -10.76 5.93
C MET A 211 -9.81 -10.15 5.38
N VAL A 212 -10.21 -8.98 5.87
CA VAL A 212 -11.42 -8.29 5.38
C VAL A 212 -11.30 -8.01 3.89
N VAL A 213 -10.17 -7.50 3.43
CA VAL A 213 -9.95 -7.21 2.00
C VAL A 213 -9.98 -8.49 1.17
N GLU A 214 -9.39 -9.58 1.64
CA GLU A 214 -9.44 -10.88 0.97
C GLU A 214 -10.87 -11.42 0.83
N PHE A 215 -11.69 -11.26 1.89
CA PHE A 215 -13.11 -11.63 1.84
C PHE A 215 -13.96 -10.75 0.91
N MET A 216 -13.54 -9.54 0.66
CA MET A 216 -14.23 -8.63 -0.26
C MET A 216 -13.97 -8.97 -1.73
N GLY A 217 -12.97 -9.77 -2.05
CA GLY A 217 -12.58 -10.22 -3.38
C GLY A 217 -11.57 -9.30 -4.04
#